data_6b63a4a9dcdb9ba5b7a6a0e469039326
#
_entry.id   6b63a4a9dcdb9ba5b7a6a0e469039326
#
_cell.length_a   1.000
_cell.length_b   1.000
_cell.length_c   1.000
_cell.angle_alpha   90.00
_cell.angle_beta   90.00
_cell.angle_gamma   90.00
#
_symmetry.space_group_name_H-M   'P 1'
#
loop_
_entity.id
_entity.type
_entity.pdbx_description
1 polymer ?
#
loop_
_entity_poly.entity_id
_entity_poly.type
_entity_poly.pdbx_seq_one_letter_code
_entity_poly.pdbx_strand_id
1 'polypeptide(L)'
;MQHLREVEAFSKKSHVKMLKCRECGKEYPPIKIHACEECFGPLEVVYDIDSINLDKQTIEGRRKTLWRYRELLPLEDLTKIIDLGAGFTPLHECKRLAETLGLRRLYIKNDTVSPTGSFKDRPATVAVSKSLEFGFRAVGCASTGNLAAATAAHASRAGLPCYVFVPSGIEKSKILQAAAYGAKIIAVRGTYDDANRLAAQVSYECDLAIVNINIRPYYVEGSKTIVFEICEQLGWRAPENIIIPVGSGALLCAVWRGLEQFNELGLIDELKTRIIGAQPEGCSPVVKAYKSNSEDVLPVEKLDTIAKSLAIGDPGDGIYALKSIRKSDGLAEDATDEEIIEGINLLAKTEGIFAEPAGGITVAVLRKLIESGDIARDEEVICCVTGSGFKSLEVFSDSQLDIVEVEPTLSSLKKAVELEV
;
A
#
# COMPACT_ATOMS: atom_id res chain seq x y z
N MET A 1 -8.54 -16.17 29.05
CA MET A 1 -8.16 -15.50 30.31
C MET A 1 -6.81 -14.78 30.24
N GLN A 2 -5.81 -15.30 29.50
CA GLN A 2 -4.55 -14.59 29.29
C GLN A 2 -4.72 -13.33 28.41
N HIS A 3 -5.58 -13.39 27.40
CA HIS A 3 -5.91 -12.28 26.51
C HIS A 3 -6.66 -11.10 27.22
N LEU A 4 -7.44 -11.39 28.26
CA LEU A 4 -8.12 -10.35 29.05
C LEU A 4 -7.16 -9.65 30.04
N ARG A 5 -6.12 -10.33 30.51
CA ARG A 5 -5.11 -9.72 31.42
C ARG A 5 -4.13 -8.79 30.69
N GLU A 6 -3.91 -8.99 29.38
CA GLU A 6 -3.12 -8.07 28.55
C GLU A 6 -3.86 -6.76 28.27
N VAL A 7 -5.20 -6.78 28.24
CA VAL A 7 -6.04 -5.59 28.01
C VAL A 7 -6.11 -4.69 29.25
N GLU A 8 -6.12 -5.26 30.45
CA GLU A 8 -6.19 -4.48 31.72
C GLU A 8 -4.89 -3.76 32.09
N ALA A 9 -3.74 -4.18 31.56
CA ALA A 9 -2.44 -3.56 31.86
C ALA A 9 -2.10 -2.32 31.00
N PHE A 10 -2.91 -1.96 30.01
CA PHE A 10 -2.61 -0.93 29.03
C PHE A 10 -3.64 0.21 28.98
N SER A 11 -3.85 0.87 30.10
CA SER A 11 -4.44 2.22 30.14
C SER A 11 -3.36 3.28 29.80
N LYS A 12 -2.64 3.15 28.69
CA LYS A 12 -1.76 4.24 28.21
C LYS A 12 -2.45 4.94 27.05
N LYS A 13 -2.54 6.27 27.17
CA LYS A 13 -2.92 7.18 26.08
C LYS A 13 -2.05 6.90 24.86
N SER A 14 -2.61 7.06 23.66
CA SER A 14 -1.86 7.10 22.41
C SER A 14 -0.65 8.02 22.53
N HIS A 15 0.42 7.70 21.81
CA HIS A 15 1.57 8.59 21.65
C HIS A 15 1.36 9.64 20.55
N VAL A 16 0.13 9.79 20.04
CA VAL A 16 -0.22 10.87 19.11
C VAL A 16 -0.21 12.18 19.88
N LYS A 17 0.66 13.09 19.48
CA LYS A 17 0.80 14.42 20.06
C LYS A 17 -0.21 15.38 19.45
N MET A 18 -0.31 15.37 18.11
CA MET A 18 -1.15 16.31 17.37
C MET A 18 -1.36 15.85 15.92
N LEU A 19 -2.23 16.55 15.20
CA LEU A 19 -2.23 16.60 13.75
C LEU A 19 -1.52 17.90 13.31
N LYS A 20 -0.70 17.83 12.26
CA LYS A 20 0.03 18.99 11.73
C LYS A 20 -0.22 19.11 10.23
N CYS A 21 -0.46 20.32 9.78
CA CYS A 21 -0.57 20.63 8.36
C CYS A 21 0.81 20.52 7.69
N ARG A 22 0.88 19.77 6.61
CA ARG A 22 2.13 19.56 5.85
C ARG A 22 2.54 20.80 5.04
N GLU A 23 1.60 21.74 4.78
CA GLU A 23 1.85 22.99 4.03
C GLU A 23 2.20 24.15 4.94
N CYS A 24 1.28 24.56 5.81
CA CYS A 24 1.46 25.77 6.62
C CYS A 24 1.97 25.50 8.05
N GLY A 25 2.10 24.25 8.45
CA GLY A 25 2.57 23.89 9.79
C GLY A 25 1.55 24.05 10.91
N LYS A 26 0.29 24.47 10.62
CA LYS A 26 -0.76 24.62 11.64
C LYS A 26 -1.00 23.30 12.38
N GLU A 27 -1.09 23.39 13.69
CA GLU A 27 -1.27 22.26 14.60
C GLU A 27 -2.71 22.16 15.08
N TYR A 28 -3.21 20.93 15.21
CA TYR A 28 -4.55 20.59 15.67
C TYR A 28 -4.49 19.44 16.68
N PRO A 29 -5.40 19.39 17.66
CA PRO A 29 -5.55 18.17 18.46
C PRO A 29 -5.95 16.98 17.58
N PRO A 30 -5.75 15.72 18.05
CA PRO A 30 -6.08 14.50 17.29
C PRO A 30 -7.59 14.22 17.25
N ILE A 31 -8.35 15.07 16.56
CA ILE A 31 -9.81 15.05 16.43
C ILE A 31 -10.27 14.65 15.04
N LYS A 32 -11.58 14.62 14.82
CA LYS A 32 -12.24 14.34 13.52
C LYS A 32 -12.05 15.50 12.53
N ILE A 33 -10.81 15.72 12.07
CA ILE A 33 -10.47 16.73 11.07
C ILE A 33 -9.61 16.07 9.98
N HIS A 34 -9.77 16.44 8.71
CA HIS A 34 -9.12 15.78 7.58
C HIS A 34 -8.20 16.69 6.77
N ALA A 35 -8.42 18.00 6.82
CA ALA A 35 -7.64 18.99 6.13
C ALA A 35 -7.44 20.22 7.03
N CYS A 36 -6.42 21.00 6.76
CA CYS A 36 -6.16 22.25 7.44
C CYS A 36 -7.29 23.25 7.20
N GLU A 37 -7.79 23.90 8.25
CA GLU A 37 -8.85 24.92 8.14
C GLU A 37 -8.32 26.25 7.59
N GLU A 38 -7.00 26.47 7.61
CA GLU A 38 -6.37 27.71 7.13
C GLU A 38 -6.02 27.65 5.64
N CYS A 39 -5.39 26.56 5.18
CA CYS A 39 -4.86 26.46 3.81
C CYS A 39 -5.38 25.26 3.04
N PHE A 40 -6.28 24.47 3.63
CA PHE A 40 -6.84 23.22 3.08
C PHE A 40 -5.79 22.14 2.77
N GLY A 41 -4.54 22.33 3.21
CA GLY A 41 -3.45 21.36 3.06
C GLY A 41 -3.72 20.06 3.85
N PRO A 42 -3.07 18.94 3.45
CA PRO A 42 -3.23 17.66 4.11
C PRO A 42 -2.62 17.66 5.50
N LEU A 43 -3.28 16.98 6.43
CA LEU A 43 -2.82 16.79 7.80
C LEU A 43 -2.05 15.47 7.93
N GLU A 44 -1.05 15.46 8.80
CA GLU A 44 -0.32 14.27 9.20
C GLU A 44 -0.37 14.07 10.72
N VAL A 45 -0.26 12.82 11.16
CA VAL A 45 -0.18 12.48 12.58
C VAL A 45 1.24 12.66 13.06
N VAL A 46 1.43 13.46 14.11
CA VAL A 46 2.71 13.66 14.80
C VAL A 46 2.69 12.89 16.10
N TYR A 47 3.73 12.11 16.36
CA TYR A 47 3.91 11.34 17.58
C TYR A 47 4.88 12.03 18.53
N ASP A 48 4.66 11.84 19.82
CA ASP A 48 5.61 12.20 20.87
C ASP A 48 6.61 11.05 21.03
N ILE A 49 7.62 11.04 20.16
CA ILE A 49 8.61 9.96 20.08
C ILE A 49 9.35 9.77 21.39
N ASP A 50 9.66 10.84 22.11
CA ASP A 50 10.36 10.80 23.38
C ASP A 50 9.54 10.07 24.48
N SER A 51 8.22 10.04 24.33
CA SER A 51 7.33 9.33 25.26
C SER A 51 7.20 7.83 24.96
N ILE A 52 7.71 7.36 23.80
CA ILE A 52 7.60 5.98 23.35
C ILE A 52 8.76 5.16 23.95
N ASN A 53 8.43 4.27 24.86
CA ASN A 53 9.37 3.27 25.36
C ASN A 53 9.11 1.94 24.66
N LEU A 54 9.76 1.72 23.52
CA LEU A 54 9.57 0.56 22.66
C LEU A 54 10.92 -0.01 22.24
N ASP A 55 11.14 -1.28 22.55
CA ASP A 55 12.35 -2.00 22.15
C ASP A 55 12.04 -3.18 21.21
N LYS A 56 13.08 -3.70 20.58
CA LYS A 56 13.00 -4.82 19.61
C LYS A 56 12.37 -6.07 20.24
N GLN A 57 12.77 -6.43 21.46
CA GLN A 57 12.30 -7.63 22.16
C GLN A 57 10.79 -7.52 22.48
N THR A 58 10.33 -6.35 22.88
CA THR A 58 8.91 -6.09 23.11
C THR A 58 8.09 -6.29 21.83
N ILE A 59 8.57 -5.79 20.69
CA ILE A 59 7.89 -5.98 19.41
C ILE A 59 7.88 -7.46 19.01
N GLU A 60 9.04 -8.13 19.08
CA GLU A 60 9.19 -9.54 18.68
C GLU A 60 8.29 -10.49 19.49
N GLY A 61 8.05 -10.20 20.76
CA GLY A 61 7.16 -10.96 21.63
C GLY A 61 5.66 -10.85 21.29
N ARG A 62 5.27 -9.96 20.38
CA ARG A 62 3.86 -9.72 20.03
C ARG A 62 3.40 -10.58 18.85
N ARG A 63 2.07 -10.73 18.72
CA ARG A 63 1.44 -11.38 17.57
C ARG A 63 1.90 -10.73 16.27
N LYS A 64 2.14 -11.56 15.24
CA LYS A 64 2.63 -11.14 13.92
C LYS A 64 1.50 -10.53 13.07
N THR A 65 1.12 -9.30 13.39
CA THR A 65 0.22 -8.42 12.63
C THR A 65 0.77 -6.99 12.67
N LEU A 66 0.25 -6.07 11.88
CA LEU A 66 0.70 -4.67 11.94
C LEU A 66 0.48 -4.01 13.31
N TRP A 67 -0.47 -4.51 14.11
CA TRP A 67 -0.77 -4.00 15.45
C TRP A 67 0.34 -4.27 16.48
N ARG A 68 1.37 -5.02 16.11
CA ARG A 68 2.57 -5.18 16.96
C ARG A 68 3.33 -3.87 17.14
N TYR A 69 3.14 -2.90 16.23
CA TYR A 69 3.71 -1.54 16.26
C TYR A 69 2.73 -0.48 16.76
N ARG A 70 1.79 -0.87 17.62
CA ARG A 70 0.64 -0.05 18.07
C ARG A 70 1.01 1.31 18.66
N GLU A 71 2.19 1.46 19.28
CA GLU A 71 2.68 2.73 19.82
C GLU A 71 2.92 3.78 18.71
N LEU A 72 3.19 3.31 17.52
CA LEU A 72 3.37 4.11 16.30
C LEU A 72 2.11 4.15 15.42
N LEU A 73 0.96 3.75 15.96
CA LEU A 73 -0.33 3.79 15.26
C LEU A 73 -1.31 4.71 16.00
N PRO A 74 -2.21 5.39 15.28
CA PRO A 74 -2.98 6.50 15.84
C PRO A 74 -4.25 6.06 16.58
N LEU A 75 -4.17 5.01 17.40
CA LEU A 75 -5.29 4.47 18.16
C LEU A 75 -5.02 4.61 19.67
N GLU A 76 -5.93 5.21 20.40
CA GLU A 76 -5.85 5.38 21.87
C GLU A 76 -6.51 4.22 22.62
N ASP A 77 -7.68 3.80 22.14
CA ASP A 77 -8.43 2.68 22.71
C ASP A 77 -8.13 1.38 21.94
N LEU A 78 -7.20 0.59 22.46
CA LEU A 78 -6.81 -0.68 21.86
C LEU A 78 -7.94 -1.72 21.82
N THR A 79 -9.04 -1.52 22.57
CA THR A 79 -10.22 -2.40 22.48
C THR A 79 -10.99 -2.22 21.18
N LYS A 80 -10.74 -1.13 20.45
CA LYS A 80 -11.33 -0.82 19.14
C LYS A 80 -10.56 -1.40 17.96
N ILE A 81 -9.46 -2.11 18.22
CA ILE A 81 -8.67 -2.76 17.16
C ILE A 81 -9.53 -3.78 16.41
N ILE A 82 -9.64 -3.58 15.11
CA ILE A 82 -10.25 -4.53 14.17
C ILE A 82 -9.13 -5.22 13.41
N ASP A 83 -8.84 -6.46 13.78
CA ASP A 83 -7.73 -7.23 13.20
C ASP A 83 -8.24 -8.46 12.44
N LEU A 84 -7.95 -8.50 11.15
CA LEU A 84 -8.12 -9.67 10.25
C LEU A 84 -6.80 -10.41 10.00
N GLY A 85 -5.74 -10.09 10.75
CA GLY A 85 -4.39 -10.60 10.49
C GLY A 85 -3.65 -9.76 9.44
N ALA A 86 -4.00 -8.49 9.28
CA ALA A 86 -3.32 -7.59 8.35
C ALA A 86 -1.87 -7.31 8.80
N GLY A 87 -0.96 -7.25 7.84
CA GLY A 87 0.46 -7.00 8.09
C GLY A 87 1.26 -8.24 8.47
N PHE A 88 2.52 -8.01 8.77
CA PHE A 88 3.58 -9.00 8.94
C PHE A 88 3.64 -10.01 7.79
N THR A 89 3.43 -9.49 6.57
CA THR A 89 3.48 -10.27 5.34
C THR A 89 4.91 -10.76 5.07
N PRO A 90 5.09 -11.84 4.30
CA PRO A 90 6.42 -12.38 4.02
C PRO A 90 7.34 -11.37 3.35
N LEU A 91 8.61 -11.40 3.74
CA LEU A 91 9.74 -10.82 3.01
C LEU A 91 10.53 -12.00 2.43
N HIS A 92 10.35 -12.26 1.13
CA HIS A 92 11.00 -13.38 0.45
C HIS A 92 12.37 -12.95 -0.11
N GLU A 93 13.42 -13.70 0.20
CA GLU A 93 14.68 -13.62 -0.54
C GLU A 93 14.50 -14.34 -1.87
N CYS A 94 14.60 -13.61 -2.99
CA CYS A 94 14.24 -14.05 -4.34
C CYS A 94 15.50 -14.40 -5.15
N LYS A 95 16.06 -15.59 -4.91
CA LYS A 95 17.33 -16.01 -5.50
C LYS A 95 17.28 -16.19 -7.01
N ARG A 96 16.24 -16.87 -7.53
CA ARG A 96 16.10 -17.11 -8.97
C ARG A 96 15.85 -15.81 -9.75
N LEU A 97 15.05 -14.92 -9.20
CA LEU A 97 14.80 -13.60 -9.80
C LEU A 97 16.09 -12.76 -9.76
N ALA A 98 16.81 -12.77 -8.64
CA ALA A 98 18.08 -12.07 -8.49
C ALA A 98 19.12 -12.58 -9.51
N GLU A 99 19.29 -13.88 -9.64
CA GLU A 99 20.18 -14.50 -10.64
C GLU A 99 19.80 -14.08 -12.07
N THR A 100 18.50 -14.09 -12.40
CA THR A 100 18.00 -13.70 -13.73
C THR A 100 18.30 -12.24 -14.05
N LEU A 101 18.21 -11.35 -13.05
CA LEU A 101 18.49 -9.91 -13.18
C LEU A 101 19.97 -9.58 -12.96
N GLY A 102 20.78 -10.53 -12.51
CA GLY A 102 22.20 -10.36 -12.22
C GLY A 102 22.47 -9.56 -10.94
N LEU A 103 21.57 -9.60 -9.96
CA LEU A 103 21.73 -8.99 -8.65
C LEU A 103 22.27 -9.97 -7.62
N ARG A 104 22.96 -9.46 -6.61
CA ARG A 104 23.44 -10.26 -5.49
C ARG A 104 22.34 -10.54 -4.45
N ARG A 105 21.49 -9.54 -4.15
CA ARG A 105 20.43 -9.65 -3.13
C ARG A 105 19.15 -8.93 -3.58
N LEU A 106 18.10 -9.69 -3.68
CA LEU A 106 16.76 -9.18 -4.01
C LEU A 106 15.73 -9.77 -3.06
N TYR A 107 14.88 -8.92 -2.53
CA TYR A 107 13.76 -9.32 -1.69
C TYR A 107 12.44 -8.81 -2.26
N ILE A 108 11.39 -9.58 -2.05
CA ILE A 108 10.01 -9.18 -2.34
C ILE A 108 9.25 -9.06 -1.02
N LYS A 109 8.77 -7.85 -0.72
CA LYS A 109 7.77 -7.65 0.32
C LYS A 109 6.40 -7.98 -0.26
N ASN A 110 5.85 -9.13 0.15
CA ASN A 110 4.72 -9.75 -0.51
C ASN A 110 3.39 -9.47 0.19
N ASP A 111 2.70 -8.39 -0.19
CA ASP A 111 1.35 -8.07 0.31
C ASP A 111 0.21 -8.73 -0.49
N THR A 112 0.52 -9.59 -1.47
CA THR A 112 -0.52 -10.38 -2.20
C THR A 112 -1.28 -11.33 -1.28
N VAL A 113 -0.66 -11.71 -0.15
CA VAL A 113 -1.21 -12.64 0.85
C VAL A 113 -1.97 -11.93 1.99
N SER A 114 -2.15 -10.63 1.90
CA SER A 114 -2.98 -9.87 2.84
C SER A 114 -4.43 -10.37 2.84
N PRO A 115 -5.22 -10.16 3.91
CA PRO A 115 -6.59 -10.70 4.05
C PRO A 115 -7.52 -10.49 2.86
N THR A 116 -7.42 -9.34 2.18
CA THR A 116 -8.22 -9.07 0.97
C THR A 116 -7.38 -9.10 -0.32
N GLY A 117 -6.15 -9.60 -0.26
CA GLY A 117 -5.24 -9.74 -1.39
C GLY A 117 -4.52 -8.45 -1.79
N SER A 118 -4.41 -7.46 -0.90
CA SER A 118 -3.60 -6.26 -1.16
C SER A 118 -3.16 -5.53 0.10
N PHE A 119 -2.13 -4.68 -0.02
CA PHE A 119 -1.64 -3.84 1.08
C PHE A 119 -2.70 -2.90 1.67
N LYS A 120 -3.84 -2.69 0.97
CA LYS A 120 -4.92 -1.82 1.45
C LYS A 120 -5.55 -2.31 2.76
N ASP A 121 -5.33 -3.54 3.15
CA ASP A 121 -5.70 -4.04 4.48
C ASP A 121 -4.99 -3.27 5.61
N ARG A 122 -3.76 -2.82 5.40
CA ARG A 122 -2.97 -2.06 6.39
C ARG A 122 -3.63 -0.73 6.76
N PRO A 123 -3.86 0.20 5.81
CA PRO A 123 -4.54 1.44 6.13
C PRO A 123 -6.03 1.24 6.49
N ALA A 124 -6.72 0.24 5.92
CA ALA A 124 -8.13 0.01 6.19
C ALA A 124 -8.38 -0.45 7.63
N THR A 125 -7.58 -1.36 8.19
CA THR A 125 -7.73 -1.79 9.59
C THR A 125 -7.55 -0.62 10.55
N VAL A 126 -6.57 0.25 10.31
CA VAL A 126 -6.32 1.45 11.13
C VAL A 126 -7.48 2.45 11.02
N ALA A 127 -7.96 2.72 9.80
CA ALA A 127 -9.06 3.66 9.59
C ALA A 127 -10.38 3.16 10.19
N VAL A 128 -10.73 1.88 10.04
CA VAL A 128 -11.96 1.31 10.62
C VAL A 128 -11.88 1.29 12.13
N SER A 129 -10.74 0.92 12.72
CA SER A 129 -10.51 0.96 14.17
C SER A 129 -10.64 2.38 14.72
N LYS A 130 -10.03 3.37 14.04
CA LYS A 130 -10.13 4.78 14.43
C LYS A 130 -11.55 5.33 14.25
N SER A 131 -12.29 4.86 13.25
CA SER A 131 -13.70 5.23 13.07
C SER A 131 -14.56 4.75 14.23
N LEU A 132 -14.33 3.53 14.73
CA LEU A 132 -15.00 3.01 15.94
C LEU A 132 -14.63 3.84 17.19
N GLU A 133 -13.35 4.19 17.35
CA GLU A 133 -12.88 5.02 18.45
C GLU A 133 -13.54 6.40 18.43
N PHE A 134 -13.69 6.99 17.25
CA PHE A 134 -14.41 8.25 17.07
C PHE A 134 -15.94 8.14 17.20
N GLY A 135 -16.49 6.92 17.37
CA GLY A 135 -17.91 6.68 17.55
C GLY A 135 -18.74 6.75 16.27
N PHE A 136 -18.11 6.64 15.09
CA PHE A 136 -18.86 6.54 13.84
C PHE A 136 -19.69 5.25 13.80
N ARG A 137 -20.91 5.35 13.24
CA ARG A 137 -21.86 4.24 13.13
C ARG A 137 -21.82 3.51 11.79
N ALA A 138 -21.10 4.04 10.83
CA ALA A 138 -20.88 3.45 9.52
C ALA A 138 -19.57 3.92 8.93
N VAL A 139 -19.01 3.12 8.02
CA VAL A 139 -17.81 3.47 7.26
C VAL A 139 -18.05 3.37 5.77
N GLY A 140 -17.19 3.99 4.99
CA GLY A 140 -17.26 3.89 3.54
C GLY A 140 -15.97 4.36 2.88
N CYS A 141 -15.94 4.28 1.56
CA CYS A 141 -14.86 4.83 0.73
C CYS A 141 -15.35 5.17 -0.66
N ALA A 142 -14.68 6.10 -1.32
CA ALA A 142 -14.78 6.27 -2.76
C ALA A 142 -13.65 5.49 -3.43
N SER A 143 -13.95 4.31 -3.94
CA SER A 143 -12.94 3.44 -4.57
C SER A 143 -13.59 2.30 -5.37
N THR A 144 -12.99 1.97 -6.50
CA THR A 144 -13.43 0.89 -7.40
C THR A 144 -12.59 -0.40 -7.28
N GLY A 145 -11.66 -0.49 -6.32
CA GLY A 145 -10.70 -1.60 -6.30
C GLY A 145 -10.28 -2.02 -4.89
N ASN A 146 -8.98 -2.16 -4.69
CA ASN A 146 -8.37 -2.70 -3.48
C ASN A 146 -8.84 -2.05 -2.17
N LEU A 147 -9.02 -0.71 -2.16
CA LEU A 147 -9.50 -0.02 -0.97
C LEU A 147 -10.95 -0.38 -0.64
N ALA A 148 -11.82 -0.51 -1.66
CA ALA A 148 -13.21 -0.90 -1.45
C ALA A 148 -13.32 -2.27 -0.78
N ALA A 149 -12.57 -3.26 -1.29
CA ALA A 149 -12.53 -4.61 -0.73
C ALA A 149 -12.01 -4.60 0.71
N ALA A 150 -10.89 -3.91 0.97
CA ALA A 150 -10.30 -3.84 2.31
C ALA A 150 -11.23 -3.13 3.31
N THR A 151 -11.80 -1.98 2.94
CA THR A 151 -12.74 -1.26 3.81
C THR A 151 -13.96 -2.11 4.16
N ALA A 152 -14.55 -2.79 3.15
CA ALA A 152 -15.71 -3.64 3.36
C ALA A 152 -15.41 -4.84 4.27
N ALA A 153 -14.26 -5.51 4.10
CA ALA A 153 -13.86 -6.64 4.94
C ALA A 153 -13.68 -6.23 6.41
N HIS A 154 -12.95 -5.15 6.66
CA HIS A 154 -12.72 -4.66 8.02
C HIS A 154 -14.00 -4.09 8.66
N ALA A 155 -14.87 -3.44 7.86
CA ALA A 155 -16.20 -3.00 8.32
C ALA A 155 -17.08 -4.17 8.73
N SER A 156 -17.13 -5.22 7.90
CA SER A 156 -17.85 -6.46 8.21
C SER A 156 -17.37 -7.08 9.53
N ARG A 157 -16.05 -7.15 9.73
CA ARG A 157 -15.45 -7.64 10.98
C ARG A 157 -15.80 -6.77 12.18
N ALA A 158 -15.96 -5.46 11.97
CA ALA A 158 -16.34 -4.49 12.99
C ALA A 158 -17.85 -4.48 13.30
N GLY A 159 -18.66 -5.17 12.50
CA GLY A 159 -20.13 -5.09 12.58
C GLY A 159 -20.70 -3.73 12.14
N LEU A 160 -19.94 -2.96 11.34
CA LEU A 160 -20.34 -1.65 10.82
C LEU A 160 -20.93 -1.77 9.41
N PRO A 161 -22.04 -1.07 9.11
CA PRO A 161 -22.47 -0.84 7.72
C PRO A 161 -21.35 -0.22 6.90
N CYS A 162 -21.17 -0.71 5.67
CA CYS A 162 -20.16 -0.20 4.75
C CYS A 162 -20.79 0.32 3.46
N TYR A 163 -20.38 1.52 3.00
CA TYR A 163 -20.85 2.16 1.78
C TYR A 163 -19.68 2.42 0.84
N VAL A 164 -19.76 1.87 -0.38
CA VAL A 164 -18.72 2.02 -1.40
C VAL A 164 -19.27 2.86 -2.55
N PHE A 165 -18.70 4.04 -2.78
CA PHE A 165 -19.09 4.97 -3.82
C PHE A 165 -18.26 4.71 -5.08
N VAL A 166 -18.94 4.46 -6.21
CA VAL A 166 -18.31 4.12 -7.50
C VAL A 166 -19.04 4.80 -8.65
N PRO A 167 -18.41 5.04 -9.82
CA PRO A 167 -19.11 5.43 -11.03
C PRO A 167 -20.12 4.35 -11.47
N SER A 168 -21.27 4.75 -12.02
CA SER A 168 -22.34 3.82 -12.41
C SER A 168 -21.99 2.84 -13.54
N GLY A 169 -20.93 3.15 -14.31
CA GLY A 169 -20.43 2.28 -15.40
C GLY A 169 -19.34 1.29 -14.99
N ILE A 170 -19.06 1.14 -13.68
CA ILE A 170 -17.98 0.26 -13.23
C ILE A 170 -18.26 -1.22 -13.53
N GLU A 171 -17.22 -1.95 -13.93
CA GLU A 171 -17.27 -3.40 -14.12
C GLU A 171 -17.63 -4.11 -12.81
N LYS A 172 -18.58 -5.04 -12.88
CA LYS A 172 -19.06 -5.80 -11.70
C LYS A 172 -17.93 -6.57 -11.00
N SER A 173 -16.98 -7.11 -11.76
CA SER A 173 -15.81 -7.83 -11.23
C SER A 173 -15.03 -7.01 -10.19
N LYS A 174 -14.89 -5.71 -10.38
CA LYS A 174 -14.12 -4.81 -9.50
C LYS A 174 -14.76 -4.53 -8.15
N ILE A 175 -16.10 -4.67 -8.06
CA ILE A 175 -16.84 -4.41 -6.83
C ILE A 175 -17.35 -5.69 -6.16
N LEU A 176 -17.22 -6.84 -6.83
CA LEU A 176 -17.76 -8.13 -6.35
C LEU A 176 -17.25 -8.50 -4.96
N GLN A 177 -15.96 -8.34 -4.72
CA GLN A 177 -15.34 -8.67 -3.45
C GLN A 177 -15.90 -7.79 -2.31
N ALA A 178 -16.05 -6.48 -2.52
CA ALA A 178 -16.64 -5.58 -1.52
C ALA A 178 -18.12 -5.91 -1.26
N ALA A 179 -18.87 -6.22 -2.31
CA ALA A 179 -20.28 -6.64 -2.18
C ALA A 179 -20.41 -7.98 -1.42
N ALA A 180 -19.51 -8.94 -1.63
CA ALA A 180 -19.48 -10.21 -0.91
C ALA A 180 -19.24 -10.03 0.60
N TYR A 181 -18.51 -8.99 1.01
CA TYR A 181 -18.35 -8.61 2.41
C TYR A 181 -19.52 -7.80 2.98
N GLY A 182 -20.62 -7.65 2.21
CA GLY A 182 -21.84 -6.99 2.64
C GLY A 182 -21.84 -5.47 2.47
N ALA A 183 -20.89 -4.89 1.73
CA ALA A 183 -20.92 -3.46 1.44
C ALA A 183 -22.08 -3.10 0.51
N LYS A 184 -22.74 -1.98 0.82
CA LYS A 184 -23.71 -1.36 -0.07
C LYS A 184 -22.99 -0.53 -1.13
N ILE A 185 -23.11 -0.96 -2.38
CA ILE A 185 -22.51 -0.26 -3.51
C ILE A 185 -23.40 0.90 -3.95
N ILE A 186 -22.85 2.12 -3.92
CA ILE A 186 -23.52 3.35 -4.35
C ILE A 186 -22.98 3.71 -5.74
N ALA A 187 -23.73 3.38 -6.77
CA ALA A 187 -23.40 3.69 -8.15
C ALA A 187 -23.80 5.13 -8.50
N VAL A 188 -22.84 6.02 -8.59
CA VAL A 188 -23.02 7.44 -8.87
C VAL A 188 -23.03 7.67 -10.39
N ARG A 189 -24.04 8.36 -10.91
CA ARG A 189 -24.07 8.76 -12.32
C ARG A 189 -23.05 9.87 -12.54
N GLY A 190 -21.98 9.58 -13.26
CA GLY A 190 -20.89 10.51 -13.53
C GLY A 190 -19.52 9.81 -13.47
N THR A 191 -18.50 10.59 -13.24
CA THR A 191 -17.11 10.20 -13.18
C THR A 191 -16.69 9.66 -11.80
N TYR A 192 -15.44 9.21 -11.68
CA TYR A 192 -14.85 8.89 -10.38
C TYR A 192 -14.82 10.12 -9.45
N ASP A 193 -14.56 11.31 -10.02
CA ASP A 193 -14.52 12.56 -9.25
C ASP A 193 -15.90 12.93 -8.71
N ASP A 194 -16.97 12.65 -9.46
CA ASP A 194 -18.35 12.83 -8.99
C ASP A 194 -18.67 11.90 -7.81
N ALA A 195 -18.22 10.65 -7.88
CA ALA A 195 -18.39 9.70 -6.79
C ALA A 195 -17.60 10.12 -5.54
N ASN A 196 -16.37 10.61 -5.73
CA ASN A 196 -15.52 11.09 -4.63
C ASN A 196 -16.09 12.36 -3.99
N ARG A 197 -16.58 13.31 -4.81
CA ARG A 197 -17.24 14.53 -4.32
C ARG A 197 -18.49 14.23 -3.51
N LEU A 198 -19.34 13.30 -3.99
CA LEU A 198 -20.54 12.88 -3.25
C LEU A 198 -20.16 12.23 -1.92
N ALA A 199 -19.15 11.35 -1.92
CA ALA A 199 -18.67 10.71 -0.70
C ALA A 199 -18.15 11.75 0.31
N ALA A 200 -17.44 12.79 -0.17
CA ALA A 200 -17.01 13.92 0.67
C ALA A 200 -18.21 14.66 1.28
N GLN A 201 -19.22 15.03 0.49
CA GLN A 201 -20.42 15.69 1.02
C GLN A 201 -21.12 14.84 2.09
N VAL A 202 -21.32 13.54 1.82
CA VAL A 202 -21.93 12.62 2.79
C VAL A 202 -21.11 12.52 4.07
N SER A 203 -19.78 12.60 4.00
CA SER A 203 -18.92 12.55 5.19
C SER A 203 -19.08 13.76 6.13
N TYR A 204 -19.54 14.89 5.61
CA TYR A 204 -19.83 16.11 6.40
C TYR A 204 -21.27 16.11 6.96
N GLU A 205 -22.23 15.64 6.17
CA GLU A 205 -23.65 15.77 6.52
C GLU A 205 -24.19 14.56 7.32
N CYS A 206 -23.52 13.40 7.19
CA CYS A 206 -23.92 12.17 7.84
C CYS A 206 -22.81 11.69 8.80
N ASP A 207 -23.18 10.95 9.83
CA ASP A 207 -22.21 10.31 10.74
C ASP A 207 -21.56 9.08 10.07
N LEU A 208 -20.84 9.33 8.96
CA LEU A 208 -20.20 8.35 8.08
C LEU A 208 -18.72 8.64 7.95
N ALA A 209 -17.90 7.67 8.36
CA ALA A 209 -16.46 7.73 8.16
C ALA A 209 -16.10 7.29 6.73
N ILE A 210 -15.69 8.22 5.88
CA ILE A 210 -15.11 7.91 4.57
C ILE A 210 -13.60 7.79 4.72
N VAL A 211 -13.09 6.55 4.75
CA VAL A 211 -11.73 6.24 5.20
C VAL A 211 -10.63 6.99 4.44
N ASN A 212 -10.81 7.24 3.16
CA ASN A 212 -9.86 7.98 2.33
C ASN A 212 -10.16 9.48 2.21
N ILE A 213 -11.13 10.01 2.96
CA ILE A 213 -11.50 11.43 3.00
C ILE A 213 -11.39 11.94 4.44
N ASN A 214 -12.47 11.86 5.24
CA ASN A 214 -12.50 12.48 6.57
C ASN A 214 -11.72 11.72 7.66
N ILE A 215 -11.26 10.48 7.38
CA ILE A 215 -10.34 9.70 8.24
C ILE A 215 -8.92 9.64 7.64
N ARG A 216 -8.67 10.32 6.53
CA ARG A 216 -7.40 10.21 5.78
C ARG A 216 -6.12 10.40 6.60
N PRO A 217 -5.98 11.36 7.52
CA PRO A 217 -4.75 11.51 8.31
C PRO A 217 -4.39 10.26 9.11
N TYR A 218 -5.40 9.56 9.62
CA TYR A 218 -5.24 8.32 10.41
C TYR A 218 -5.11 7.09 9.52
N TYR A 219 -5.83 7.07 8.39
CA TYR A 219 -5.79 6.00 7.41
C TYR A 219 -4.37 5.75 6.88
N VAL A 220 -3.66 6.80 6.49
CA VAL A 220 -2.32 6.66 5.88
C VAL A 220 -1.29 6.07 6.84
N GLU A 221 -1.51 6.16 8.15
CA GLU A 221 -0.62 5.62 9.18
C GLU A 221 -0.45 4.10 9.11
N GLY A 222 -1.49 3.38 8.68
CA GLY A 222 -1.39 1.92 8.50
C GLY A 222 -0.37 1.52 7.43
N SER A 223 -0.17 2.35 6.41
CA SER A 223 0.73 2.06 5.28
C SER A 223 2.20 1.99 5.68
N LYS A 224 2.65 2.77 6.68
CA LYS A 224 4.05 2.78 7.12
C LYS A 224 4.50 1.46 7.78
N THR A 225 3.54 0.64 8.24
CA THR A 225 3.86 -0.65 8.85
C THR A 225 4.57 -1.61 7.90
N ILE A 226 4.45 -1.42 6.58
CA ILE A 226 5.18 -2.23 5.59
C ILE A 226 6.69 -2.12 5.79
N VAL A 227 7.21 -0.93 6.04
CA VAL A 227 8.65 -0.73 6.25
C VAL A 227 9.10 -1.11 7.64
N PHE A 228 8.26 -0.96 8.66
CA PHE A 228 8.54 -1.49 9.99
C PHE A 228 8.82 -3.00 9.94
N GLU A 229 7.96 -3.73 9.23
CA GLU A 229 8.10 -5.17 9.01
C GLU A 229 9.34 -5.51 8.19
N ILE A 230 9.65 -4.73 7.14
CA ILE A 230 10.88 -4.92 6.36
C ILE A 230 12.11 -4.80 7.26
N CYS A 231 12.21 -3.74 8.05
CA CYS A 231 13.33 -3.54 8.96
C CYS A 231 13.44 -4.66 10.01
N GLU A 232 12.32 -5.07 10.63
CA GLU A 232 12.30 -6.18 11.59
C GLU A 232 12.73 -7.49 10.93
N GLN A 233 12.19 -7.82 9.75
CA GLN A 233 12.50 -9.06 9.03
C GLN A 233 13.92 -9.11 8.46
N LEU A 234 14.54 -7.95 8.25
CA LEU A 234 15.96 -7.81 7.92
C LEU A 234 16.89 -7.83 9.15
N GLY A 235 16.37 -8.12 10.34
CA GLY A 235 17.17 -8.14 11.58
C GLY A 235 17.41 -6.74 12.15
N TRP A 236 16.39 -5.86 12.08
CA TRP A 236 16.41 -4.50 12.63
C TRP A 236 17.44 -3.58 11.97
N ARG A 237 17.54 -3.65 10.67
CA ARG A 237 18.31 -2.73 9.84
C ARG A 237 17.47 -2.12 8.74
N ALA A 238 17.81 -0.94 8.30
CA ALA A 238 17.26 -0.34 7.12
C ALA A 238 17.76 -1.05 5.84
N PRO A 239 16.93 -1.25 4.81
CA PRO A 239 17.37 -1.74 3.50
C PRO A 239 18.16 -0.67 2.74
N GLU A 240 18.98 -1.10 1.76
CA GLU A 240 19.71 -0.15 0.91
C GLU A 240 18.78 0.54 -0.08
N ASN A 241 17.91 -0.21 -0.77
CA ASN A 241 16.96 0.30 -1.76
C ASN A 241 15.58 -0.29 -1.56
N ILE A 242 14.52 0.55 -1.67
CA ILE A 242 13.13 0.09 -1.70
C ILE A 242 12.43 0.66 -2.93
N ILE A 243 11.90 -0.22 -3.79
CA ILE A 243 11.07 0.14 -4.94
C ILE A 243 9.59 0.08 -4.57
N ILE A 244 8.89 1.18 -4.72
CA ILE A 244 7.51 1.38 -4.28
C ILE A 244 6.65 1.81 -5.45
N PRO A 245 5.51 1.13 -5.72
CA PRO A 245 4.58 1.58 -6.75
C PRO A 245 3.87 2.86 -6.30
N VAL A 246 3.83 3.86 -7.18
CA VAL A 246 3.31 5.20 -6.88
C VAL A 246 2.02 5.45 -7.67
N GLY A 247 0.89 5.47 -6.94
CA GLY A 247 -0.36 6.06 -7.41
C GLY A 247 -0.49 7.49 -6.87
N SER A 248 -1.18 7.66 -5.73
CA SER A 248 -1.31 8.98 -5.07
C SER A 248 -0.05 9.49 -4.39
N GLY A 249 0.98 8.67 -4.19
CA GLY A 249 2.19 8.99 -3.42
C GLY A 249 2.12 8.60 -1.93
N ALA A 250 0.93 8.35 -1.40
CA ALA A 250 0.72 8.12 0.05
C ALA A 250 1.55 6.96 0.63
N LEU A 251 1.67 5.82 -0.08
CA LEU A 251 2.46 4.68 0.38
C LEU A 251 3.95 5.03 0.47
N LEU A 252 4.50 5.68 -0.56
CA LEU A 252 5.90 6.08 -0.60
C LEU A 252 6.24 7.04 0.55
N CYS A 253 5.40 8.07 0.76
CA CYS A 253 5.56 9.00 1.88
C CYS A 253 5.47 8.28 3.23
N ALA A 254 4.55 7.31 3.38
CA ALA A 254 4.41 6.55 4.61
C ALA A 254 5.63 5.67 4.90
N VAL A 255 6.21 5.04 3.86
CA VAL A 255 7.44 4.24 3.99
C VAL A 255 8.61 5.11 4.46
N TRP A 256 8.83 6.26 3.82
CA TRP A 256 9.89 7.17 4.24
C TRP A 256 9.73 7.63 5.69
N ARG A 257 8.53 8.09 6.06
CA ARG A 257 8.24 8.51 7.42
C ARG A 257 8.38 7.37 8.44
N GLY A 258 8.04 6.14 8.07
CA GLY A 258 8.25 4.97 8.92
C GLY A 258 9.73 4.70 9.18
N LEU A 259 10.59 4.86 8.19
CA LEU A 259 12.05 4.75 8.35
C LEU A 259 12.58 5.84 9.30
N GLU A 260 12.15 7.10 9.11
CA GLU A 260 12.53 8.19 10.01
C GLU A 260 12.14 7.89 11.46
N GLN A 261 10.91 7.41 11.70
CA GLN A 261 10.44 7.06 13.05
C GLN A 261 11.23 5.92 13.69
N PHE A 262 11.59 4.87 12.92
CA PHE A 262 12.42 3.78 13.45
C PHE A 262 13.85 4.23 13.75
N ASN A 263 14.38 5.15 12.95
CA ASN A 263 15.69 5.74 13.19
C ASN A 263 15.68 6.65 14.44
N GLU A 264 14.65 7.49 14.60
CA GLU A 264 14.47 8.36 15.78
C GLU A 264 14.30 7.55 17.07
N LEU A 265 13.64 6.39 17.03
CA LEU A 265 13.49 5.46 18.15
C LEU A 265 14.75 4.60 18.41
N GLY A 266 15.78 4.68 17.59
CA GLY A 266 16.96 3.83 17.69
C GLY A 266 16.68 2.34 17.42
N LEU A 267 15.58 2.02 16.73
CA LEU A 267 15.26 0.64 16.32
C LEU A 267 16.06 0.20 15.09
N ILE A 268 16.57 1.14 14.30
CA ILE A 268 17.56 0.93 13.24
C ILE A 268 18.74 1.88 13.45
N ASP A 269 19.94 1.45 13.10
CA ASP A 269 21.16 2.19 13.43
C ASP A 269 21.38 3.40 12.51
N GLU A 270 21.19 3.23 11.19
CA GLU A 270 21.49 4.25 10.20
C GLU A 270 20.45 4.25 9.08
N LEU A 271 20.01 5.46 8.70
CA LEU A 271 19.07 5.65 7.62
C LEU A 271 19.79 6.11 6.35
N LYS A 272 20.16 5.15 5.50
CA LYS A 272 20.77 5.38 4.17
C LYS A 272 19.93 4.79 3.03
N THR A 273 18.67 4.47 3.30
CA THR A 273 17.78 3.85 2.32
C THR A 273 17.45 4.81 1.18
N ARG A 274 17.69 4.39 -0.04
CA ARG A 274 17.17 5.08 -1.24
C ARG A 274 15.73 4.63 -1.52
N ILE A 275 14.82 5.59 -1.59
CA ILE A 275 13.40 5.36 -1.95
C ILE A 275 13.24 5.50 -3.46
N ILE A 276 12.75 4.47 -4.11
CA ILE A 276 12.59 4.43 -5.56
C ILE A 276 11.10 4.38 -5.90
N GLY A 277 10.63 5.41 -6.60
CA GLY A 277 9.25 5.51 -7.06
C GLY A 277 9.06 4.86 -8.42
N ALA A 278 8.08 3.95 -8.55
CA ALA A 278 7.73 3.27 -9.79
C ALA A 278 6.33 3.69 -10.27
N GLN A 279 6.21 4.24 -11.49
CA GLN A 279 4.94 4.63 -12.11
C GLN A 279 4.79 4.02 -13.51
N PRO A 280 3.54 3.77 -14.00
CA PRO A 280 3.34 3.40 -15.40
C PRO A 280 3.59 4.60 -16.30
N GLU A 281 4.24 4.39 -17.46
CA GLU A 281 4.55 5.46 -18.43
C GLU A 281 3.31 6.26 -18.83
N GLY A 282 2.18 5.58 -19.05
CA GLY A 282 0.90 6.19 -19.41
C GLY A 282 0.26 7.03 -18.27
N CYS A 283 0.86 7.05 -17.07
CA CYS A 283 0.46 7.91 -15.94
C CYS A 283 1.62 8.07 -14.96
N SER A 284 2.62 8.90 -15.26
CA SER A 284 3.86 9.05 -14.49
C SER A 284 4.17 10.49 -14.04
N PRO A 285 3.22 11.22 -13.39
CA PRO A 285 3.43 12.63 -13.03
C PRO A 285 4.62 12.85 -12.09
N VAL A 286 4.84 11.96 -11.11
CA VAL A 286 5.97 12.08 -10.17
C VAL A 286 7.31 11.77 -10.86
N VAL A 287 7.35 10.76 -11.72
CA VAL A 287 8.56 10.42 -12.49
C VAL A 287 8.91 11.55 -13.46
N LYS A 288 7.92 12.14 -14.13
CA LYS A 288 8.14 13.29 -15.02
C LYS A 288 8.73 14.49 -14.27
N ALA A 289 8.20 14.79 -13.10
CA ALA A 289 8.72 15.87 -12.24
C ALA A 289 10.15 15.57 -11.77
N TYR A 290 10.43 14.31 -11.39
CA TYR A 290 11.78 13.87 -11.01
C TYR A 290 12.78 14.02 -12.16
N LYS A 291 12.47 13.45 -13.33
CA LYS A 291 13.34 13.46 -14.52
C LYS A 291 13.57 14.87 -15.08
N SER A 292 12.58 15.76 -14.98
CA SER A 292 12.72 17.16 -15.39
C SER A 292 13.33 18.09 -14.32
N ASN A 293 13.69 17.55 -13.17
CA ASN A 293 14.16 18.29 -11.99
C ASN A 293 13.18 19.42 -11.54
N SER A 294 11.87 19.23 -11.80
CA SER A 294 10.83 20.16 -11.35
C SER A 294 10.55 20.01 -9.86
N GLU A 295 10.25 21.08 -9.16
CA GLU A 295 9.74 21.03 -7.78
C GLU A 295 8.24 20.72 -7.73
N ASP A 296 7.52 20.99 -8.81
CA ASP A 296 6.08 20.78 -8.94
C ASP A 296 5.77 19.49 -9.68
N VAL A 297 4.76 18.76 -9.21
CA VAL A 297 4.19 17.59 -9.87
C VAL A 297 2.96 18.02 -10.64
N LEU A 298 3.10 18.17 -11.96
CA LEU A 298 2.00 18.60 -12.82
C LEU A 298 1.04 17.43 -13.11
N PRO A 299 -0.28 17.67 -13.09
CA PRO A 299 -1.27 16.65 -13.43
C PRO A 299 -1.12 16.08 -14.84
N VAL A 300 -1.47 14.81 -15.02
CA VAL A 300 -1.59 14.12 -16.31
C VAL A 300 -3.07 13.89 -16.59
N GLU A 301 -3.57 14.46 -17.70
CA GLU A 301 -5.00 14.39 -18.03
C GLU A 301 -5.41 13.05 -18.65
N LYS A 302 -4.58 12.52 -19.56
CA LYS A 302 -4.86 11.25 -20.24
C LYS A 302 -4.20 10.09 -19.51
N LEU A 303 -5.02 9.22 -18.93
CA LEU A 303 -4.60 8.04 -18.19
C LEU A 303 -4.70 6.80 -19.08
N ASP A 304 -3.56 6.31 -19.57
CA ASP A 304 -3.48 5.19 -20.51
C ASP A 304 -2.52 4.12 -19.99
N THR A 305 -3.01 3.23 -19.13
CA THR A 305 -2.23 2.12 -18.58
C THR A 305 -3.13 0.99 -18.09
N ILE A 306 -2.61 -0.24 -18.10
CA ILE A 306 -3.21 -1.42 -17.46
C ILE A 306 -3.14 -1.35 -15.93
N ALA A 307 -2.19 -0.60 -15.39
CA ALA A 307 -2.00 -0.45 -13.93
C ALA A 307 -3.06 0.50 -13.33
N LYS A 308 -4.34 0.14 -13.43
CA LYS A 308 -5.49 1.00 -13.06
C LYS A 308 -5.42 1.53 -11.63
N SER A 309 -4.85 0.78 -10.68
CA SER A 309 -4.68 1.21 -9.29
C SER A 309 -3.62 2.31 -9.11
N LEU A 310 -2.75 2.52 -10.10
CA LEU A 310 -1.72 3.57 -10.15
C LEU A 310 -2.10 4.72 -11.10
N ALA A 311 -3.17 4.60 -11.88
CA ALA A 311 -3.63 5.61 -12.82
C ALA A 311 -4.29 6.80 -12.10
N ILE A 312 -3.47 7.58 -11.40
CA ILE A 312 -3.86 8.79 -10.67
C ILE A 312 -3.12 9.97 -11.28
N GLY A 313 -3.83 10.69 -12.17
CA GLY A 313 -3.23 11.79 -12.94
C GLY A 313 -2.84 12.99 -12.10
N ASP A 314 -3.60 13.28 -11.04
CA ASP A 314 -3.31 14.33 -10.05
C ASP A 314 -3.08 13.66 -8.67
N PRO A 315 -1.84 13.27 -8.36
CA PRO A 315 -1.53 12.56 -7.13
C PRO A 315 -1.49 13.50 -5.93
N GLY A 316 -2.47 13.42 -5.05
CA GLY A 316 -2.59 14.31 -3.88
C GLY A 316 -1.40 14.31 -2.91
N ASP A 317 -0.56 13.26 -2.92
CA ASP A 317 0.71 13.22 -2.19
C ASP A 317 1.94 13.28 -3.13
N GLY A 318 1.75 13.61 -4.41
CA GLY A 318 2.81 13.56 -5.44
C GLY A 318 4.02 14.42 -5.11
N ILE A 319 3.80 15.66 -4.70
CA ILE A 319 4.88 16.60 -4.32
C ILE A 319 5.66 16.08 -3.10
N TYR A 320 4.97 15.44 -2.14
CA TYR A 320 5.63 14.89 -0.96
C TYR A 320 6.38 13.60 -1.27
N ALA A 321 5.87 12.80 -2.21
CA ALA A 321 6.57 11.63 -2.72
C ALA A 321 7.86 12.05 -3.42
N LEU A 322 7.82 13.09 -4.28
CA LEU A 322 8.99 13.65 -4.94
C LEU A 322 10.02 14.17 -3.92
N LYS A 323 9.57 14.89 -2.88
CA LYS A 323 10.43 15.35 -1.79
C LYS A 323 11.07 14.18 -1.03
N SER A 324 10.32 13.10 -0.75
CA SER A 324 10.86 11.91 -0.07
C SER A 324 11.89 11.18 -0.91
N ILE A 325 11.66 11.04 -2.22
CA ILE A 325 12.63 10.46 -3.18
C ILE A 325 13.93 11.27 -3.14
N ARG A 326 13.86 12.58 -3.27
CA ARG A 326 15.06 13.45 -3.25
C ARG A 326 15.77 13.45 -1.90
N LYS A 327 15.03 13.47 -0.79
CA LYS A 327 15.60 13.47 0.57
C LYS A 327 16.36 12.17 0.86
N SER A 328 15.98 11.08 0.22
CA SER A 328 16.62 9.77 0.36
C SER A 328 17.72 9.50 -0.68
N ASP A 329 18.14 10.50 -1.46
CA ASP A 329 19.01 10.32 -2.64
C ASP A 329 18.50 9.20 -3.57
N GLY A 330 17.16 9.05 -3.62
CA GLY A 330 16.47 8.00 -4.34
C GLY A 330 16.24 8.30 -5.81
N LEU A 331 15.47 7.43 -6.46
CA LEU A 331 15.22 7.47 -7.90
C LEU A 331 13.71 7.43 -8.18
N ALA A 332 13.34 7.83 -9.40
CA ALA A 332 11.99 7.60 -9.92
C ALA A 332 12.07 7.19 -11.38
N GLU A 333 11.42 6.07 -11.71
CA GLU A 333 11.43 5.51 -13.06
C GLU A 333 10.03 5.01 -13.43
N ASP A 334 9.73 5.05 -14.74
CA ASP A 334 8.48 4.53 -15.29
C ASP A 334 8.71 3.28 -16.15
N ALA A 335 7.62 2.54 -16.36
CA ALA A 335 7.62 1.35 -17.22
C ALA A 335 6.39 1.35 -18.11
N THR A 336 6.55 0.83 -19.33
CA THR A 336 5.42 0.60 -20.26
C THR A 336 4.53 -0.53 -19.77
N ASP A 337 3.33 -0.64 -20.32
CA ASP A 337 2.40 -1.72 -19.97
C ASP A 337 2.97 -3.10 -20.32
N GLU A 338 3.73 -3.20 -21.41
CA GLU A 338 4.44 -4.42 -21.83
C GLU A 338 5.53 -4.81 -20.82
N GLU A 339 6.36 -3.84 -20.39
CA GLU A 339 7.39 -4.06 -19.38
C GLU A 339 6.77 -4.49 -18.04
N ILE A 340 5.59 -3.94 -17.68
CA ILE A 340 4.85 -4.32 -16.47
C ILE A 340 4.40 -5.78 -16.56
N ILE A 341 3.83 -6.20 -17.70
CA ILE A 341 3.41 -7.60 -17.93
C ILE A 341 4.62 -8.54 -17.88
N GLU A 342 5.74 -8.16 -18.49
CA GLU A 342 6.99 -8.92 -18.40
C GLU A 342 7.47 -9.04 -16.94
N GLY A 343 7.41 -7.97 -16.17
CA GLY A 343 7.75 -7.96 -14.75
C GLY A 343 6.87 -8.91 -13.91
N ILE A 344 5.55 -8.94 -14.18
CA ILE A 344 4.63 -9.88 -13.54
C ILE A 344 5.00 -11.32 -13.90
N ASN A 345 5.19 -11.60 -15.20
CA ASN A 345 5.52 -12.93 -15.71
C ASN A 345 6.86 -13.42 -15.15
N LEU A 346 7.86 -12.54 -15.10
CA LEU A 346 9.18 -12.86 -14.55
C LEU A 346 9.06 -13.26 -13.07
N LEU A 347 8.38 -12.43 -12.27
CA LEU A 347 8.15 -12.71 -10.85
C LEU A 347 7.39 -14.04 -10.64
N ALA A 348 6.34 -14.28 -11.43
CA ALA A 348 5.56 -15.50 -11.34
C ALA A 348 6.38 -16.75 -11.70
N LYS A 349 7.16 -16.71 -12.79
CA LYS A 349 7.96 -17.85 -13.29
C LYS A 349 9.18 -18.16 -12.40
N THR A 350 9.76 -17.15 -11.75
CA THR A 350 10.95 -17.35 -10.91
C THR A 350 10.60 -17.65 -9.46
N GLU A 351 9.62 -16.95 -8.88
CA GLU A 351 9.34 -16.98 -7.44
C GLU A 351 7.93 -17.49 -7.08
N GLY A 352 7.10 -17.81 -8.08
CA GLY A 352 5.73 -18.28 -7.84
C GLY A 352 4.79 -17.22 -7.25
N ILE A 353 5.13 -15.93 -7.39
CA ILE A 353 4.33 -14.82 -6.88
C ILE A 353 3.55 -14.18 -8.03
N PHE A 354 2.23 -14.33 -8.02
CA PHE A 354 1.35 -13.73 -9.02
C PHE A 354 0.85 -12.37 -8.56
N ALA A 355 1.40 -11.30 -9.15
CA ALA A 355 1.14 -9.92 -8.78
C ALA A 355 0.17 -9.21 -9.74
N GLU A 356 -0.61 -8.25 -9.22
CA GLU A 356 -1.30 -7.25 -10.06
C GLU A 356 -0.29 -6.29 -10.70
N PRO A 357 -0.68 -5.49 -11.73
CA PRO A 357 0.24 -4.55 -12.39
C PRO A 357 1.00 -3.62 -11.45
N ALA A 358 0.37 -3.18 -10.34
CA ALA A 358 1.04 -2.37 -9.32
C ALA A 358 2.18 -3.10 -8.59
N GLY A 359 2.17 -4.42 -8.56
CA GLY A 359 3.31 -5.21 -8.06
C GLY A 359 4.35 -5.45 -9.16
N GLY A 360 3.90 -5.82 -10.37
CA GLY A 360 4.78 -6.10 -11.52
C GLY A 360 5.67 -4.93 -11.94
N ILE A 361 5.16 -3.71 -11.82
CA ILE A 361 5.91 -2.50 -12.16
C ILE A 361 7.19 -2.34 -11.34
N THR A 362 7.22 -2.83 -10.09
CA THR A 362 8.43 -2.73 -9.26
C THR A 362 9.56 -3.59 -9.81
N VAL A 363 9.23 -4.73 -10.40
CA VAL A 363 10.21 -5.61 -11.08
C VAL A 363 10.63 -5.03 -12.42
N ALA A 364 9.69 -4.46 -13.18
CA ALA A 364 9.99 -3.78 -14.46
C ALA A 364 10.95 -2.61 -14.25
N VAL A 365 10.65 -1.73 -13.30
CA VAL A 365 11.52 -0.60 -12.94
C VAL A 365 12.88 -1.06 -12.43
N LEU A 366 12.91 -2.10 -11.58
CA LEU A 366 14.17 -2.68 -11.13
C LEU A 366 15.06 -3.10 -12.31
N ARG A 367 14.50 -3.81 -13.28
CA ARG A 367 15.25 -4.24 -14.48
C ARG A 367 15.84 -3.04 -15.22
N LYS A 368 15.04 -2.01 -15.46
CA LYS A 368 15.50 -0.78 -16.14
C LYS A 368 16.65 -0.10 -15.37
N LEU A 369 16.54 0.02 -14.05
CA LEU A 369 17.58 0.65 -13.24
C LEU A 369 18.88 -0.16 -13.15
N ILE A 370 18.83 -1.48 -13.28
CA ILE A 370 20.01 -2.34 -13.41
C ILE A 370 20.64 -2.15 -14.81
N GLU A 371 19.82 -2.12 -15.86
CA GLU A 371 20.27 -1.94 -17.24
C GLU A 371 20.90 -0.57 -17.49
N SER A 372 20.39 0.49 -16.85
CA SER A 372 20.97 1.84 -16.89
C SER A 372 22.23 1.99 -16.02
N GLY A 373 22.44 1.09 -15.04
CA GLY A 373 23.53 1.16 -14.08
C GLY A 373 23.24 2.06 -12.86
N ASP A 374 22.01 2.52 -12.67
CA ASP A 374 21.58 3.32 -11.52
C ASP A 374 21.47 2.49 -10.24
N ILE A 375 21.28 1.17 -10.39
CA ILE A 375 21.42 0.16 -9.32
C ILE A 375 22.58 -0.75 -9.65
N ALA A 376 23.59 -0.80 -8.78
CA ALA A 376 24.72 -1.68 -8.95
C ALA A 376 24.36 -3.14 -8.59
N ARG A 377 25.04 -4.10 -9.21
CA ARG A 377 24.74 -5.53 -9.07
C ARG A 377 24.96 -6.11 -7.67
N ASP A 378 25.75 -5.47 -6.85
CA ASP A 378 26.05 -5.85 -5.48
C ASP A 378 25.14 -5.17 -4.43
N GLU A 379 24.33 -4.22 -4.85
CA GLU A 379 23.34 -3.57 -3.97
C GLU A 379 22.18 -4.50 -3.60
N GLU A 380 21.61 -4.24 -2.43
CA GLU A 380 20.39 -4.90 -1.95
C GLU A 380 19.15 -4.11 -2.39
N VAL A 381 18.17 -4.82 -2.95
CA VAL A 381 16.91 -4.21 -3.38
C VAL A 381 15.73 -4.93 -2.78
N ILE A 382 14.72 -4.16 -2.36
CA ILE A 382 13.42 -4.67 -1.94
C ILE A 382 12.35 -4.11 -2.88
N CYS A 383 11.60 -5.00 -3.54
CA CYS A 383 10.41 -4.61 -4.31
C CYS A 383 9.15 -4.81 -3.47
N CYS A 384 8.31 -3.78 -3.37
CA CYS A 384 7.01 -3.86 -2.70
C CYS A 384 5.94 -4.37 -3.66
N VAL A 385 5.57 -5.63 -3.56
CA VAL A 385 4.48 -6.25 -4.33
C VAL A 385 3.18 -6.10 -3.56
N THR A 386 2.39 -5.11 -3.97
CA THR A 386 1.30 -4.54 -3.17
C THR A 386 -0.07 -5.19 -3.35
N GLY A 387 -0.24 -6.09 -4.32
CA GLY A 387 -1.52 -6.77 -4.53
C GLY A 387 -1.44 -7.98 -5.44
N SER A 388 -2.41 -8.87 -5.26
CA SER A 388 -2.52 -10.14 -5.96
C SER A 388 -3.00 -9.98 -7.40
N GLY A 389 -2.43 -10.74 -8.33
CA GLY A 389 -2.85 -10.80 -9.73
C GLY A 389 -4.29 -11.26 -9.93
N PHE A 390 -4.85 -12.00 -8.97
CA PHE A 390 -6.27 -12.36 -8.99
C PHE A 390 -7.23 -11.18 -8.92
N LYS A 391 -6.75 -9.98 -8.63
CA LYS A 391 -7.55 -8.74 -8.61
C LYS A 391 -7.62 -8.04 -9.97
N SER A 392 -6.84 -8.49 -10.95
CA SER A 392 -6.69 -7.87 -12.27
C SER A 392 -6.53 -8.91 -13.37
N LEU A 393 -7.34 -9.99 -13.32
CA LEU A 393 -7.25 -11.08 -14.30
C LEU A 393 -7.50 -10.62 -15.74
N GLU A 394 -8.25 -9.54 -15.93
CA GLU A 394 -8.51 -8.93 -17.24
C GLU A 394 -7.22 -8.51 -17.97
N VAL A 395 -6.16 -8.20 -17.24
CA VAL A 395 -4.86 -7.84 -17.83
C VAL A 395 -4.22 -8.99 -18.59
N PHE A 396 -4.63 -10.22 -18.27
CA PHE A 396 -4.10 -11.45 -18.87
C PHE A 396 -5.06 -12.10 -19.86
N SER A 397 -6.22 -11.48 -20.16
CA SER A 397 -7.25 -12.05 -21.05
C SER A 397 -6.74 -12.38 -22.45
N ASP A 398 -5.80 -11.57 -22.96
CA ASP A 398 -5.21 -11.73 -24.29
C ASP A 398 -3.89 -12.52 -24.28
N SER A 399 -3.48 -13.04 -23.12
CA SER A 399 -2.29 -13.87 -23.01
C SER A 399 -2.50 -15.20 -23.73
N GLN A 400 -1.56 -15.58 -24.60
CA GLN A 400 -1.54 -16.92 -25.19
C GLN A 400 -1.28 -17.93 -24.08
N LEU A 401 -2.28 -18.78 -23.84
CA LEU A 401 -2.13 -19.93 -22.96
C LEU A 401 -1.54 -21.09 -23.75
N ASP A 402 -0.47 -21.68 -23.26
CA ASP A 402 0.10 -22.91 -23.81
C ASP A 402 -0.73 -24.09 -23.31
N ILE A 403 -1.83 -24.38 -24.01
CA ILE A 403 -2.75 -25.47 -23.69
C ILE A 403 -2.52 -26.58 -24.69
N VAL A 404 -2.03 -27.73 -24.22
CA VAL A 404 -1.84 -28.93 -25.01
C VAL A 404 -3.00 -29.89 -24.77
N GLU A 405 -3.84 -30.11 -25.78
CA GLU A 405 -4.91 -31.09 -25.71
C GLU A 405 -4.37 -32.48 -26.06
N VAL A 406 -4.69 -33.47 -25.20
CA VAL A 406 -4.29 -34.85 -25.37
C VAL A 406 -5.43 -35.81 -25.07
N GLU A 407 -5.45 -36.96 -25.74
CA GLU A 407 -6.30 -38.08 -25.33
C GLU A 407 -5.85 -38.63 -23.97
N PRO A 408 -6.75 -39.22 -23.14
CA PRO A 408 -6.43 -39.68 -21.80
C PRO A 408 -5.55 -40.94 -21.81
N THR A 409 -4.48 -40.95 -22.57
CA THR A 409 -3.51 -42.03 -22.71
C THR A 409 -2.08 -41.53 -22.57
N LEU A 410 -1.22 -42.33 -21.93
CA LEU A 410 0.20 -42.01 -21.80
C LEU A 410 0.90 -41.84 -23.16
N SER A 411 0.48 -42.60 -24.17
CA SER A 411 1.02 -42.50 -25.52
C SER A 411 0.71 -41.18 -26.18
N SER A 412 -0.50 -40.62 -25.97
CA SER A 412 -0.88 -39.30 -26.49
C SER A 412 -0.09 -38.20 -25.81
N LEU A 413 0.03 -38.26 -24.48
CA LEU A 413 0.81 -37.28 -23.71
C LEU A 413 2.28 -37.26 -24.17
N LYS A 414 2.93 -38.42 -24.26
CA LYS A 414 4.35 -38.52 -24.70
C LYS A 414 4.61 -38.04 -26.12
N LYS A 415 3.58 -38.05 -26.99
CA LYS A 415 3.70 -37.48 -28.35
C LYS A 415 3.55 -35.98 -28.40
N ALA A 416 2.76 -35.44 -27.45
CA ALA A 416 2.41 -34.01 -27.44
C ALA A 416 3.36 -33.17 -26.58
N VAL A 417 4.01 -33.77 -25.59
CA VAL A 417 4.89 -33.07 -24.63
C VAL A 417 6.16 -33.89 -24.42
N GLU A 418 7.32 -33.25 -24.59
CA GLU A 418 8.60 -33.79 -24.12
C GLU A 418 8.61 -33.70 -22.58
N LEU A 419 8.41 -34.83 -21.92
CA LEU A 419 8.54 -34.91 -20.46
C LEU A 419 10.03 -35.04 -20.14
N GLU A 420 10.64 -33.97 -19.68
CA GLU A 420 11.93 -34.04 -18.99
C GLU A 420 11.71 -34.69 -17.61
N VAL A 421 12.06 -35.97 -17.44
CA VAL A 421 11.97 -36.71 -16.19
C VAL A 421 13.37 -36.90 -15.62
#